data_550e95160e40f295b278ce9913533b29
#
_entry.id   550e95160e40f295b278ce9913533b29
#
_cell.length_a   1.000
_cell.length_b   1.000
_cell.length_c   1.000
_cell.angle_alpha   90.00
_cell.angle_beta   90.00
_cell.angle_gamma   90.00
#
_symmetry.space_group_name_H-M   'P 1'
#
loop_
_entity.id
_entity.type
_entity.pdbx_description
1 polymer ?
#
loop_
_entity_poly.entity_id
_entity_poly.type
_entity_poly.pdbx_seq_one_letter_code
_entity_poly.pdbx_strand_id
1 'polypeptide(L)'
;MIVASFLGMPFKASIEVAAALIFDSDRLLIAQRPPGVHLAGLWEFPGGKREPGETYEACLLREIREELGCEVLVGPMLHEAEHAYPEKCVRIRFFQCQLVSGIPEPLECAALRWVSPGSLGQFQFPEADQALIEQLKMHPEWW
;
A
#
# COMPACT_ATOMS: atom_id res chain seq x y z
N MET A 1 -11.03 8.62 29.80
CA MET A 1 -10.94 8.96 29.30
C MET A 1 -11.01 9.27 28.86
N ILE A 2 -11.32 9.18 28.79
CA ILE A 2 -11.27 9.58 28.23
C ILE A 2 -11.57 9.90 27.88
N VAL A 3 -11.72 9.70 27.99
CA VAL A 3 -11.99 10.18 27.60
C VAL A 3 -12.38 10.51 27.07
N ALA A 4 -12.57 10.40 26.88
CA ALA A 4 -12.95 10.89 26.24
C ALA A 4 -13.40 11.27 26.10
N SER A 5 -13.45 11.09 25.94
CA SER A 5 -13.80 11.56 25.72
C SER A 5 -14.02 12.11 26.07
N PHE A 6 -13.79 12.06 26.24
CA PHE A 6 -13.91 12.60 26.37
C PHE A 6 -14.50 13.12 26.39
N LEU A 7 -14.27 12.85 26.60
CA LEU A 7 -15.40 13.51 26.66
C LEU A 7 -16.36 13.64 25.51
N GLY A 8 -17.29 12.86 25.29
CA GLY A 8 -18.24 12.98 24.24
C GLY A 8 -17.68 12.97 22.81
N MET A 9 -16.38 12.95 22.66
CA MET A 9 -15.74 12.84 21.37
C MET A 9 -15.67 11.36 20.97
N PRO A 10 -16.24 10.99 19.81
CA PRO A 10 -16.15 9.60 19.39
C PRO A 10 -14.71 9.24 19.07
N PHE A 11 -14.32 8.01 19.39
CA PHE A 11 -13.04 7.50 18.96
C PHE A 11 -13.06 7.32 17.44
N LYS A 12 -12.01 7.73 16.76
CA LYS A 12 -11.83 7.39 15.36
C LYS A 12 -11.43 5.93 15.27
N ALA A 13 -12.03 5.21 14.34
CA ALA A 13 -11.59 3.85 14.03
C ALA A 13 -10.16 3.93 13.50
N SER A 14 -9.29 3.09 14.04
CA SER A 14 -7.90 3.00 13.58
C SER A 14 -7.79 1.79 12.65
N ILE A 15 -7.41 2.06 11.41
CA ILE A 15 -7.26 1.04 10.38
C ILE A 15 -5.80 0.90 10.05
N GLU A 16 -5.27 -0.32 10.19
CA GLU A 16 -3.88 -0.60 9.87
C GLU A 16 -3.82 -1.34 8.55
N VAL A 17 -3.00 -0.82 7.63
CA VAL A 17 -2.87 -1.33 6.27
C VAL A 17 -1.41 -1.68 6.02
N ALA A 18 -1.19 -2.83 5.39
CA ALA A 18 0.13 -3.20 4.91
C ALA A 18 0.14 -3.07 3.39
N ALA A 19 1.15 -2.40 2.86
CA ALA A 19 1.31 -2.24 1.42
C ALA A 19 2.67 -2.76 0.97
N ALA A 20 2.70 -3.33 -0.23
CA ALA A 20 3.90 -3.95 -0.77
C ALA A 20 4.52 -3.06 -1.86
N LEU A 21 5.80 -2.76 -1.68
CA LEU A 21 6.61 -2.15 -2.72
C LEU A 21 7.36 -3.31 -3.39
N ILE A 22 6.77 -3.85 -4.45
CA ILE A 22 7.30 -5.05 -5.11
C ILE A 22 8.25 -4.59 -6.22
N PHE A 23 9.53 -4.87 -6.02
CA PHE A 23 10.57 -4.52 -6.97
C PHE A 23 11.02 -5.75 -7.76
N ASP A 24 11.27 -5.54 -9.05
CA ASP A 24 11.84 -6.56 -9.92
C ASP A 24 12.57 -5.86 -11.06
N SER A 25 13.87 -6.14 -11.22
CA SER A 25 14.71 -5.60 -12.30
C SER A 25 14.64 -4.07 -12.36
N ASP A 26 14.80 -3.42 -11.21
CA ASP A 26 14.80 -1.96 -11.07
C ASP A 26 13.47 -1.31 -11.46
N ARG A 27 12.37 -2.08 -11.36
CA ARG A 27 11.02 -1.57 -11.60
C ARG A 27 10.14 -1.89 -10.40
N LEU A 28 9.12 -1.07 -10.20
CA LEU A 28 8.18 -1.15 -9.10
C LEU A 28 6.78 -1.44 -9.65
N LEU A 29 6.09 -2.37 -9.03
CA LEU A 29 4.73 -2.75 -9.44
C LEU A 29 3.72 -1.80 -8.81
N ILE A 30 2.87 -1.20 -9.64
CA ILE A 30 1.75 -0.38 -9.18
C ILE A 30 0.44 -0.93 -9.75
N ALA A 31 -0.65 -0.68 -9.02
CA ALA A 31 -1.98 -1.18 -9.36
C ALA A 31 -2.95 -0.01 -9.49
N GLN A 32 -3.86 -0.10 -10.45
CA GLN A 32 -4.86 0.94 -10.65
C GLN A 32 -6.16 0.55 -9.94
N ARG A 33 -6.71 1.47 -9.16
CA ARG A 33 -7.96 1.24 -8.44
C ARG A 33 -9.11 1.10 -9.45
N PRO A 34 -9.99 0.09 -9.24
CA PRO A 34 -11.07 -0.17 -10.20
C PRO A 34 -12.16 0.91 -10.15
N PRO A 35 -13.03 0.95 -11.18
CA PRO A 35 -14.19 1.84 -11.14
C PRO A 35 -15.12 1.52 -9.98
N GLY A 36 -15.82 2.51 -9.47
CA GLY A 36 -16.84 2.32 -8.45
C GLY A 36 -16.34 2.29 -7.02
N VAL A 37 -15.04 2.38 -6.78
CA VAL A 37 -14.48 2.46 -5.44
C VAL A 37 -13.95 3.87 -5.18
N HIS A 38 -13.67 4.16 -3.91
CA HIS A 38 -13.07 5.43 -3.52
C HIS A 38 -11.74 5.64 -4.25
N LEU A 39 -11.53 6.85 -4.78
CA LEU A 39 -10.33 7.21 -5.54
C LEU A 39 -10.13 6.35 -6.79
N ALA A 40 -11.22 5.98 -7.44
CA ALA A 40 -11.16 5.17 -8.67
C ALA A 40 -10.26 5.80 -9.72
N GLY A 41 -9.49 4.95 -10.42
CA GLY A 41 -8.59 5.37 -11.47
C GLY A 41 -7.21 5.83 -11.02
N LEU A 42 -7.04 6.12 -9.73
CA LEU A 42 -5.72 6.43 -9.19
C LEU A 42 -4.92 5.16 -9.01
N TRP A 43 -3.60 5.33 -8.96
CA TRP A 43 -2.68 4.21 -8.76
C TRP A 43 -2.35 4.04 -7.30
N GLU A 44 -2.00 2.83 -6.91
CA GLU A 44 -1.70 2.49 -5.52
C GLU A 44 -0.69 1.35 -5.48
N PHE A 45 -0.22 1.04 -4.28
CA PHE A 45 0.64 -0.10 -4.06
C PHE A 45 -0.22 -1.25 -3.52
N PRO A 46 -0.04 -2.48 -4.02
CA PRO A 46 -0.87 -3.62 -3.59
C PRO A 46 -0.78 -3.85 -2.09
N GLY A 47 -1.87 -4.27 -1.49
CA GLY A 47 -1.92 -4.55 -0.06
C GLY A 47 -3.34 -4.48 0.44
N GLY A 48 -3.50 -4.43 1.77
CA GLY A 48 -4.82 -4.37 2.35
C GLY A 48 -4.81 -4.26 3.86
N LYS A 49 -5.99 -4.35 4.44
CA LYS A 49 -6.19 -4.18 5.88
C LYS A 49 -5.64 -5.37 6.65
N ARG A 50 -4.93 -5.06 7.73
CA ARG A 50 -4.46 -6.08 8.66
C ARG A 50 -5.65 -6.57 9.49
N GLU A 51 -5.81 -7.88 9.55
CA GLU A 51 -6.86 -8.50 10.35
C GLU A 51 -6.38 -8.73 11.79
N PRO A 52 -7.29 -8.77 12.77
CA PRO A 52 -6.90 -9.01 14.16
C PRO A 52 -6.07 -10.28 14.32
N GLY A 53 -4.96 -10.18 15.07
CA GLY A 53 -4.07 -11.30 15.29
C GLY A 53 -3.09 -11.59 14.16
N GLU A 54 -3.20 -10.88 13.07
CA GLU A 54 -2.34 -11.04 11.90
C GLU A 54 -1.13 -10.12 12.02
N THR A 55 0.07 -10.63 11.69
CA THR A 55 1.23 -9.75 11.55
C THR A 55 1.14 -8.99 10.23
N TYR A 56 1.90 -7.89 10.12
CA TYR A 56 1.94 -7.17 8.85
C TYR A 56 2.48 -8.05 7.72
N GLU A 57 3.47 -8.89 8.01
CA GLU A 57 4.00 -9.81 7.01
C GLU A 57 2.94 -10.79 6.53
N ALA A 58 2.22 -11.42 7.46
CA ALA A 58 1.16 -12.37 7.12
C ALA A 58 0.05 -11.68 6.32
N CYS A 59 -0.28 -10.45 6.69
CA CYS A 59 -1.26 -9.64 5.96
C CYS A 59 -0.82 -9.45 4.50
N LEU A 60 0.42 -9.04 4.28
CA LEU A 60 0.92 -8.83 2.94
C LEU A 60 0.92 -10.10 2.11
N LEU A 61 1.39 -11.21 2.68
CA LEU A 61 1.41 -12.47 1.96
C LEU A 61 0.00 -12.85 1.51
N ARG A 62 -0.97 -12.71 2.40
CA ARG A 62 -2.36 -13.02 2.09
C ARG A 62 -2.94 -12.09 1.03
N GLU A 63 -2.78 -10.77 1.22
CA GLU A 63 -3.34 -9.79 0.29
C GLU A 63 -2.72 -9.92 -1.11
N ILE A 64 -1.42 -10.14 -1.20
CA ILE A 64 -0.75 -10.27 -2.50
C ILE A 64 -1.23 -11.55 -3.22
N ARG A 65 -1.43 -12.64 -2.49
CA ARG A 65 -2.01 -13.84 -3.10
C ARG A 65 -3.41 -13.58 -3.64
N GLU A 66 -4.24 -12.90 -2.84
CA GLU A 66 -5.63 -12.62 -3.22
C GLU A 66 -5.71 -11.65 -4.39
N GLU A 67 -4.91 -10.59 -4.38
CA GLU A 67 -5.03 -9.52 -5.35
C GLU A 67 -4.25 -9.78 -6.64
N LEU A 68 -3.12 -10.47 -6.54
CA LEU A 68 -2.19 -10.61 -7.66
C LEU A 68 -1.88 -12.05 -8.04
N GLY A 69 -2.24 -13.02 -7.21
CA GLY A 69 -2.00 -14.43 -7.49
C GLY A 69 -0.52 -14.83 -7.50
N CYS A 70 0.32 -14.12 -6.77
CA CYS A 70 1.75 -14.41 -6.72
C CYS A 70 2.26 -14.43 -5.29
N GLU A 71 3.53 -14.84 -5.12
CA GLU A 71 4.19 -14.91 -3.83
C GLU A 71 5.33 -13.92 -3.76
N VAL A 72 5.47 -13.27 -2.61
CA VAL A 72 6.54 -12.31 -2.37
C VAL A 72 7.29 -12.66 -1.10
N LEU A 73 8.54 -12.23 -1.04
CA LEU A 73 9.33 -12.21 0.19
C LEU A 73 9.23 -10.81 0.76
N VAL A 74 8.77 -10.70 2.01
CA VAL A 74 8.59 -9.41 2.67
C VAL A 74 9.90 -9.00 3.33
N GLY A 75 10.40 -7.84 2.96
CA GLY A 75 11.62 -7.27 3.51
C GLY A 75 11.32 -6.17 4.53
N PRO A 76 12.24 -5.21 4.70
CA PRO A 76 12.09 -4.17 5.71
C PRO A 76 11.00 -3.17 5.36
N MET A 77 10.45 -2.53 6.39
CA MET A 77 9.55 -1.40 6.23
C MET A 77 10.36 -0.20 5.74
N LEU A 78 9.95 0.39 4.63
CA LEU A 78 10.64 1.54 4.05
C LEU A 78 9.96 2.87 4.40
N HIS A 79 8.65 2.84 4.66
CA HIS A 79 7.90 4.08 4.88
C HIS A 79 6.63 3.78 5.67
N GLU A 80 6.20 4.76 6.44
CA GLU A 80 4.92 4.70 7.15
C GLU A 80 4.20 6.01 6.92
N ALA A 81 2.88 5.93 6.64
CA ALA A 81 2.05 7.10 6.44
C ALA A 81 0.79 6.99 7.29
N GLU A 82 0.33 8.13 7.82
CA GLU A 82 -0.96 8.22 8.49
C GLU A 82 -1.83 9.22 7.75
N HIS A 83 -3.09 8.87 7.61
CA HIS A 83 -4.05 9.79 7.00
C HIS A 83 -5.32 9.80 7.84
N ALA A 84 -5.68 10.99 8.33
CA ALA A 84 -6.86 11.16 9.19
C ALA A 84 -8.05 11.58 8.34
N TYR A 85 -9.10 10.78 8.37
CA TYR A 85 -10.41 11.11 7.83
C TYR A 85 -11.33 11.50 8.99
N PRO A 86 -12.47 12.13 8.74
CA PRO A 86 -13.36 12.55 9.83
C PRO A 86 -13.76 11.43 10.77
N GLU A 87 -14.02 10.21 10.24
CA GLU A 87 -14.50 9.09 11.05
C GLU A 87 -13.46 8.00 11.29
N LYS A 88 -12.25 8.12 10.71
CA LYS A 88 -11.24 7.06 10.85
C LYS A 88 -9.84 7.62 10.62
N CYS A 89 -8.87 6.91 11.16
CA CYS A 89 -7.47 7.16 10.90
C CYS A 89 -6.88 5.92 10.23
N VAL A 90 -6.19 6.10 9.11
CA VAL A 90 -5.58 5.00 8.37
C VAL A 90 -4.07 5.11 8.53
N ARG A 91 -3.44 4.03 9.00
CA ARG A 91 -1.99 3.93 9.08
C ARG A 91 -1.54 2.89 8.08
N ILE A 92 -0.67 3.29 7.17
CA ILE A 92 -0.16 2.42 6.13
C ILE A 92 1.32 2.21 6.34
N ARG A 93 1.74 0.95 6.40
CA ARG A 93 3.16 0.58 6.45
C ARG A 93 3.54 -0.05 5.13
N PHE A 94 4.59 0.48 4.52
CA PHE A 94 5.07 0.07 3.20
C PHE A 94 6.32 -0.76 3.37
N PHE A 95 6.30 -1.98 2.84
CA PHE A 95 7.41 -2.92 2.97
C PHE A 95 8.04 -3.19 1.61
N GLN A 96 9.36 -3.20 1.58
CA GLN A 96 10.08 -3.65 0.40
C GLN A 96 9.82 -5.14 0.21
N CYS A 97 9.40 -5.52 -0.98
CA CYS A 97 9.08 -6.92 -1.27
C CYS A 97 9.77 -7.35 -2.55
N GLN A 98 10.09 -8.63 -2.60
CA GLN A 98 10.70 -9.24 -3.78
C GLN A 98 9.76 -10.33 -4.30
N LEU A 99 9.53 -10.35 -5.61
CA LEU A 99 8.72 -11.38 -6.23
C LEU A 99 9.49 -12.71 -6.15
N VAL A 100 8.84 -13.73 -5.60
CA VAL A 100 9.46 -15.06 -5.43
C VAL A 100 8.94 -16.03 -6.48
N SER A 101 7.62 -16.07 -6.69
CA SER A 101 7.04 -16.98 -7.67
C SER A 101 5.72 -16.44 -8.18
N GLY A 102 5.35 -16.88 -9.39
CA GLY A 102 4.14 -16.45 -10.06
C GLY A 102 4.34 -15.18 -10.85
N ILE A 103 3.38 -14.88 -11.69
CA ILE A 103 3.34 -13.65 -12.47
C ILE A 103 2.17 -12.84 -11.93
N PRO A 104 2.40 -11.61 -11.46
CA PRO A 104 1.30 -10.79 -10.95
C PRO A 104 0.21 -10.57 -11.99
N GLU A 105 -1.05 -10.78 -11.59
CA GLU A 105 -2.22 -10.61 -12.44
C GLU A 105 -3.19 -9.64 -11.78
N PRO A 106 -3.92 -8.84 -12.55
CA PRO A 106 -4.86 -7.86 -11.98
C PRO A 106 -6.19 -8.53 -11.59
N LEU A 107 -6.16 -9.34 -10.53
CA LEU A 107 -7.33 -10.09 -10.09
C LEU A 107 -8.39 -9.21 -9.45
N GLU A 108 -7.98 -8.12 -8.77
CA GLU A 108 -8.89 -7.23 -8.05
C GLU A 108 -8.69 -5.75 -8.38
N CYS A 109 -7.83 -5.44 -9.33
CA CYS A 109 -7.58 -4.06 -9.74
C CYS A 109 -7.87 -3.90 -11.22
N ALA A 110 -7.93 -2.65 -11.69
CA ALA A 110 -8.22 -2.36 -13.10
C ALA A 110 -7.04 -2.66 -14.01
N ALA A 111 -5.81 -2.46 -13.51
CA ALA A 111 -4.60 -2.64 -14.31
C ALA A 111 -3.38 -2.74 -13.41
N LEU A 112 -2.31 -3.31 -13.94
CA LEU A 112 -0.99 -3.35 -13.31
C LEU A 112 0.02 -2.72 -14.24
N ARG A 113 1.04 -2.08 -13.66
CA ARG A 113 2.18 -1.54 -14.42
C ARG A 113 3.46 -1.74 -13.63
N TRP A 114 4.50 -2.12 -14.34
CA TRP A 114 5.87 -2.06 -13.82
C TRP A 114 6.44 -0.72 -14.24
N VAL A 115 6.87 0.09 -13.28
CA VAL A 115 7.34 1.45 -13.56
C VAL A 115 8.79 1.61 -13.14
N SER A 116 9.54 2.40 -13.92
CA SER A 116 10.90 2.77 -13.60
C SER A 116 10.90 4.01 -12.70
N PRO A 117 12.03 4.32 -12.02
CA PRO A 117 12.10 5.54 -11.23
C PRO A 117 11.76 6.80 -12.03
N GLY A 118 12.22 6.86 -13.27
CA GLY A 118 11.98 8.05 -14.11
C GLY A 118 10.55 8.20 -14.60
N SER A 119 9.75 7.12 -14.59
CA SER A 119 8.38 7.18 -15.08
C SER A 119 7.35 7.26 -13.95
N LEU A 120 7.77 7.12 -12.69
CA LEU A 120 6.86 7.11 -11.54
C LEU A 120 6.00 8.37 -11.48
N GLY A 121 6.55 9.53 -11.83
CA GLY A 121 5.84 10.80 -11.79
C GLY A 121 4.75 10.95 -12.85
N GLN A 122 4.65 10.02 -13.80
CA GLN A 122 3.62 10.06 -14.84
C GLN A 122 2.29 9.46 -14.37
N PHE A 123 2.26 8.88 -13.17
CA PHE A 123 1.07 8.21 -12.63
C PHE A 123 0.52 9.01 -11.46
N GLN A 124 -0.81 9.05 -11.34
CA GLN A 124 -1.48 9.80 -10.28
C GLN A 124 -1.74 8.89 -9.09
N PHE A 125 -1.24 9.29 -7.92
CA PHE A 125 -1.43 8.59 -6.66
C PHE A 125 -2.25 9.45 -5.71
N PRO A 126 -2.95 8.84 -4.72
CA PRO A 126 -3.63 9.60 -3.68
C PRO A 126 -2.66 10.51 -2.92
N GLU A 127 -3.21 11.57 -2.34
CA GLU A 127 -2.41 12.52 -1.59
C GLU A 127 -1.62 11.84 -0.46
N ALA A 128 -2.22 10.83 0.18
CA ALA A 128 -1.58 10.11 1.27
C ALA A 128 -0.27 9.40 0.86
N ASP A 129 -0.08 9.15 -0.43
CA ASP A 129 1.11 8.46 -0.94
C ASP A 129 2.20 9.41 -1.44
N GLN A 130 1.95 10.72 -1.48
CA GLN A 130 2.89 11.65 -2.10
C GLN A 130 4.25 11.69 -1.39
N ALA A 131 4.26 11.62 -0.06
CA ALA A 131 5.51 11.59 0.68
C ALA A 131 6.34 10.35 0.32
N LEU A 132 5.69 9.20 0.16
CA LEU A 132 6.37 7.98 -0.27
C LEU A 132 6.92 8.11 -1.68
N ILE A 133 6.14 8.70 -2.59
CA ILE A 133 6.58 8.91 -3.97
C ILE A 133 7.89 9.72 -3.99
N GLU A 134 7.97 10.78 -3.18
CA GLU A 134 9.19 11.57 -3.08
C GLU A 134 10.36 10.75 -2.52
N GLN A 135 10.11 9.91 -1.52
CA GLN A 135 11.15 9.04 -0.97
C GLN A 135 11.64 8.03 -1.99
N LEU A 136 10.73 7.46 -2.78
CA LEU A 136 11.11 6.52 -3.84
C LEU A 136 12.03 7.16 -4.87
N LYS A 137 11.81 8.43 -5.18
CA LYS A 137 12.67 9.17 -6.11
C LYS A 137 14.04 9.47 -5.51
N MET A 138 14.10 9.65 -4.19
CA MET A 138 15.33 10.01 -3.48
C MET A 138 16.19 8.81 -3.11
N HIS A 139 15.65 7.60 -3.18
CA HIS A 139 16.32 6.39 -2.72
C HIS A 139 16.43 5.36 -3.85
N PRO A 140 17.31 5.61 -4.85
CA PRO A 140 17.48 4.64 -5.94
C PRO A 140 17.98 3.27 -5.47
N GLU A 141 18.60 3.22 -4.28
CA GLU A 141 19.06 1.95 -3.72
C GLU A 141 17.91 1.01 -3.30
N TRP A 142 16.69 1.52 -3.23
CA TRP A 142 15.53 0.68 -2.91
C TRP A 142 15.04 -0.15 -4.12
N TRP A 143 15.41 0.27 -5.31
CA TRP A 143 14.90 -0.32 -6.56
C TRP A 143 15.67 -1.56 -7.01
#